data_75094b9b55c6e12e47ad1813abc53d75
#
_entry.id   75094b9b55c6e12e47ad1813abc53d75
#
_cell.length_a   1.000
_cell.length_b   1.000
_cell.length_c   1.000
_cell.angle_alpha   90.00
_cell.angle_beta   90.00
_cell.angle_gamma   90.00
#
_symmetry.space_group_name_H-M   'P 1'
#
loop_
_entity.id
_entity.type
_entity.pdbx_description
1 polymer ?
#
loop_
_entity_poly.entity_id
_entity_poly.type
_entity_poly.pdbx_seq_one_letter_code
_entity_poly.pdbx_strand_id
1 'polypeptide(L)'
;MRIRRSMLLALAAPLVATLTAAALVVPTLPPAYAASLIEVTNFGDNPGRMRMHIYVPDTRPTNPAVIVAMHGCGGTGPGFYSGSEFASLADRYGYIVIYPSATQQAGFGNCFDTWSDAAKRRGGGSDPVSIVSMINYAQRQYGGDPRRVFATGSSSGGMMTNHMLALYPDVFAAGAAFMGVPYNCFANAADYPPGASQCTNGSMNRTPQQWGDAVRQQAYPGYSGPRPKVQLWHGTADTLVPYSLLQETIEQWTNVFGLSQTPTSTDTPQTNWNRRRYADASGNVLVEAYSVQGAGHSLPSGGMAAVALGFFGLTNPTPTTPPVTTPPVPTTPPVTTPPPTTPPVPTTPPPTTPPSSGACRVTASVNAWNSGLTENLTITNTGSSAVNGWSLVFTLPGGQTITSGWNAAYSPSSGQVTARNASYNAAIPPGGSIDIGFQANHAGNTAKPTSFTLNGAACTVA
;
A
#
# COMPACT_ATOMS: atom_id res chain seq x y z
N MET A 1 28.70 -60.77 85.31
CA MET A 1 29.05 -61.03 83.89
C MET A 1 28.92 -59.68 83.18
N ARG A 2 30.05 -58.98 82.91
CA ARG A 2 30.06 -57.63 82.39
C ARG A 2 30.44 -57.65 80.91
N ILE A 3 29.59 -57.16 80.02
CA ILE A 3 29.87 -57.02 78.60
C ILE A 3 30.26 -55.54 78.37
N ARG A 4 31.47 -55.35 77.84
CA ARG A 4 31.98 -54.01 77.45
C ARG A 4 31.38 -53.60 76.07
N ARG A 5 30.84 -52.42 75.97
CA ARG A 5 30.47 -51.80 74.69
C ARG A 5 31.64 -50.99 74.20
N SER A 6 32.18 -51.32 73.04
CA SER A 6 33.16 -50.45 72.27
C SER A 6 32.40 -49.47 71.46
N MET A 7 32.72 -48.15 71.62
CA MET A 7 32.27 -47.08 70.78
C MET A 7 33.18 -46.94 69.56
N LEU A 8 32.65 -47.06 68.39
CA LEU A 8 33.29 -46.66 67.13
C LEU A 8 32.88 -45.20 66.84
N LEU A 9 33.85 -44.28 66.80
CA LEU A 9 33.67 -42.93 66.26
C LEU A 9 33.76 -43.03 64.74
N ALA A 10 32.71 -42.64 64.05
CA ALA A 10 32.72 -42.43 62.62
C ALA A 10 32.98 -40.91 62.34
N LEU A 11 34.10 -40.61 61.65
CA LEU A 11 34.38 -39.29 61.15
C LEU A 11 33.49 -39.04 59.89
N ALA A 12 32.62 -38.07 59.93
CA ALA A 12 31.88 -37.59 58.80
C ALA A 12 32.67 -36.42 58.15
N ALA A 13 33.11 -36.59 56.93
CA ALA A 13 33.67 -35.53 56.07
C ALA A 13 32.54 -34.77 55.37
N PRO A 14 32.57 -33.45 55.29
CA PRO A 14 31.53 -32.70 54.55
C PRO A 14 31.82 -32.77 53.04
N LEU A 15 30.84 -33.24 52.30
CA LEU A 15 30.80 -33.17 50.84
C LEU A 15 30.35 -31.75 50.46
N VAL A 16 31.29 -30.92 49.92
CA VAL A 16 30.94 -29.64 49.32
C VAL A 16 30.44 -29.89 47.92
N ALA A 17 29.15 -29.81 47.73
CA ALA A 17 28.53 -29.83 46.38
C ALA A 17 28.65 -28.44 45.74
N THR A 18 29.53 -28.30 44.76
CA THR A 18 29.58 -27.12 43.89
C THR A 18 28.44 -27.14 42.90
N LEU A 19 27.40 -26.33 43.11
CA LEU A 19 26.38 -26.07 42.09
C LEU A 19 26.98 -25.15 41.02
N THR A 20 27.31 -25.72 39.85
CA THR A 20 27.56 -24.94 38.63
C THR A 20 26.20 -24.50 38.07
N ALA A 21 25.88 -23.22 38.21
CA ALA A 21 24.76 -22.57 37.54
C ALA A 21 25.06 -22.50 36.04
N ALA A 22 24.45 -23.40 35.25
CA ALA A 22 24.45 -23.26 33.80
C ALA A 22 23.54 -22.06 33.44
N ALA A 23 24.15 -20.95 33.02
CA ALA A 23 23.41 -19.81 32.47
C ALA A 23 22.76 -20.27 31.14
N LEU A 24 21.43 -20.38 31.15
CA LEU A 24 20.63 -20.52 29.94
C LEU A 24 20.78 -19.24 29.12
N VAL A 25 21.61 -19.29 28.09
CA VAL A 25 21.65 -18.26 27.06
C VAL A 25 20.34 -18.40 26.27
N VAL A 26 19.35 -17.56 26.61
CA VAL A 26 18.15 -17.40 25.81
C VAL A 26 18.60 -16.69 24.51
N PRO A 27 18.50 -17.32 23.33
CA PRO A 27 18.80 -16.61 22.10
C PRO A 27 17.81 -15.43 21.98
N THR A 28 18.31 -14.20 22.03
CA THR A 28 17.51 -13.04 21.65
C THR A 28 17.23 -13.15 20.18
N LEU A 29 15.95 -13.44 19.83
CA LEU A 29 15.48 -13.34 18.45
C LEU A 29 15.80 -11.91 17.96
N PRO A 30 16.36 -11.75 16.76
CA PRO A 30 16.52 -10.42 16.18
C PRO A 30 15.14 -9.75 16.15
N PRO A 31 15.07 -8.41 16.38
CA PRO A 31 13.81 -7.70 16.30
C PRO A 31 13.18 -8.00 14.93
N ALA A 32 11.92 -8.44 14.94
CA ALA A 32 11.16 -8.59 13.72
C ALA A 32 11.11 -7.19 13.08
N TYR A 33 11.73 -7.03 11.92
CA TYR A 33 11.60 -5.81 11.14
C TYR A 33 10.14 -5.76 10.69
N ALA A 34 9.42 -4.72 11.11
CA ALA A 34 8.07 -4.51 10.63
C ALA A 34 8.06 -4.45 9.09
N ALA A 35 7.11 -5.15 8.47
CA ALA A 35 6.95 -5.14 7.03
C ALA A 35 6.92 -3.70 6.50
N SER A 36 7.66 -3.42 5.45
CA SER A 36 7.80 -2.08 4.87
C SER A 36 7.47 -2.09 3.38
N LEU A 37 7.03 -0.95 2.87
CA LEU A 37 6.84 -0.78 1.43
C LEU A 37 8.21 -0.78 0.73
N ILE A 38 8.40 -1.65 -0.26
CA ILE A 38 9.66 -1.82 -0.99
C ILE A 38 9.44 -1.40 -2.44
N GLU A 39 10.34 -0.58 -2.99
CA GLU A 39 10.39 -0.32 -4.43
C GLU A 39 11.13 -1.46 -5.15
N VAL A 40 10.52 -1.96 -6.23
CA VAL A 40 11.09 -3.01 -7.09
C VAL A 40 11.40 -2.42 -8.44
N THR A 41 12.68 -2.32 -8.76
CA THR A 41 13.14 -1.70 -10.02
C THR A 41 13.20 -2.66 -11.20
N ASN A 42 13.30 -3.98 -10.95
CA ASN A 42 13.33 -5.01 -11.99
C ASN A 42 12.30 -6.11 -11.70
N PHE A 43 11.11 -5.95 -12.23
CA PHE A 43 10.00 -6.90 -12.07
C PHE A 43 9.62 -7.64 -13.37
N GLY A 44 10.26 -7.33 -14.51
CA GLY A 44 10.01 -7.90 -15.84
C GLY A 44 9.61 -6.83 -16.85
N ASP A 45 8.85 -7.24 -17.87
CA ASP A 45 8.40 -6.35 -18.96
C ASP A 45 7.60 -5.17 -18.41
N ASN A 46 8.04 -3.96 -18.76
CA ASN A 46 7.45 -2.72 -18.27
C ASN A 46 7.22 -1.69 -19.40
N PRO A 47 6.36 -2.01 -20.37
CA PRO A 47 6.11 -1.08 -21.48
C PRO A 47 5.39 0.20 -21.04
N GLY A 48 4.62 0.17 -19.95
CA GLY A 48 4.00 1.35 -19.33
C GLY A 48 4.98 2.23 -18.58
N ARG A 49 6.27 1.84 -18.46
CA ARG A 49 7.32 2.54 -17.68
C ARG A 49 6.90 2.84 -16.24
N MET A 50 6.06 1.99 -15.68
CA MET A 50 5.52 2.13 -14.34
C MET A 50 6.60 1.89 -13.27
N ARG A 51 6.39 2.46 -12.08
CA ARG A 51 7.17 2.07 -10.90
C ARG A 51 6.36 1.06 -10.09
N MET A 52 7.04 0.07 -9.56
CA MET A 52 6.43 -0.95 -8.71
C MET A 52 6.85 -0.74 -7.26
N HIS A 53 5.88 -0.67 -6.35
CA HIS A 53 6.10 -0.83 -4.92
C HIS A 53 5.32 -2.06 -4.47
N ILE A 54 5.88 -2.78 -3.49
CA ILE A 54 5.26 -4.00 -2.95
C ILE A 54 5.30 -3.96 -1.42
N TYR A 55 4.20 -4.37 -0.81
CA TYR A 55 4.08 -4.60 0.62
C TYR A 55 3.87 -6.09 0.88
N VAL A 56 4.76 -6.68 1.67
CA VAL A 56 4.75 -8.10 1.99
C VAL A 56 4.71 -8.23 3.51
N PRO A 57 3.57 -8.64 4.11
CA PRO A 57 3.46 -8.77 5.56
C PRO A 57 4.37 -9.86 6.10
N ASP A 58 4.90 -9.67 7.30
CA ASP A 58 5.80 -10.62 7.97
C ASP A 58 5.09 -11.95 8.24
N THR A 59 3.82 -11.88 8.62
CA THR A 59 2.99 -13.06 8.86
C THR A 59 2.07 -13.28 7.67
N ARG A 60 2.30 -14.36 6.93
CA ARG A 60 1.48 -14.75 5.78
C ARG A 60 1.52 -16.26 5.54
N PRO A 61 0.53 -16.84 4.84
CA PRO A 61 0.57 -18.23 4.41
C PRO A 61 1.66 -18.46 3.37
N THR A 62 2.02 -19.73 3.14
CA THR A 62 3.03 -20.12 2.11
C THR A 62 2.64 -19.64 0.71
N ASN A 63 1.34 -19.66 0.37
CA ASN A 63 0.80 -19.17 -0.90
C ASN A 63 -0.17 -18.01 -0.62
N PRO A 64 0.34 -16.80 -0.36
CA PRO A 64 -0.51 -15.65 -0.04
C PRO A 64 -1.28 -15.17 -1.27
N ALA A 65 -2.46 -14.62 -1.07
CA ALA A 65 -3.16 -13.88 -2.11
C ALA A 65 -2.36 -12.63 -2.51
N VAL A 66 -2.61 -12.12 -3.72
CA VAL A 66 -1.98 -10.91 -4.25
C VAL A 66 -3.05 -9.89 -4.61
N ILE A 67 -2.94 -8.69 -4.08
CA ILE A 67 -3.82 -7.56 -4.43
C ILE A 67 -3.00 -6.50 -5.17
N VAL A 68 -3.48 -6.06 -6.32
CA VAL A 68 -2.96 -4.87 -7.01
C VAL A 68 -3.82 -3.68 -6.61
N ALA A 69 -3.25 -2.73 -5.87
CA ALA A 69 -3.94 -1.56 -5.33
C ALA A 69 -3.46 -0.28 -6.04
N MET A 70 -4.35 0.34 -6.84
CA MET A 70 -4.03 1.35 -7.84
C MET A 70 -4.57 2.74 -7.43
N HIS A 71 -3.70 3.76 -7.51
CA HIS A 71 -4.02 5.14 -7.13
C HIS A 71 -4.91 5.88 -8.16
N GLY A 72 -5.47 7.04 -7.77
CA GLY A 72 -6.11 7.98 -8.69
C GLY A 72 -5.10 8.81 -9.50
N CYS A 73 -5.59 9.59 -10.49
CA CYS A 73 -4.74 10.49 -11.26
C CYS A 73 -3.92 11.44 -10.36
N GLY A 74 -2.67 11.70 -10.75
CA GLY A 74 -1.74 12.52 -9.97
C GLY A 74 -1.19 11.84 -8.71
N GLY A 75 -1.68 10.65 -8.36
CA GLY A 75 -1.22 9.89 -7.23
C GLY A 75 0.04 9.06 -7.50
N THR A 76 0.45 8.27 -6.51
CA THR A 76 1.57 7.34 -6.59
C THR A 76 1.26 6.07 -5.80
N GLY A 77 1.95 4.97 -6.09
CA GLY A 77 1.86 3.74 -5.30
C GLY A 77 2.10 3.97 -3.80
N PRO A 78 3.21 4.64 -3.40
CA PRO A 78 3.42 5.00 -1.99
C PRO A 78 2.33 5.89 -1.40
N GLY A 79 1.77 6.82 -2.16
CA GLY A 79 0.65 7.64 -1.72
C GLY A 79 -0.61 6.79 -1.46
N PHE A 80 -0.91 5.83 -2.31
CA PHE A 80 -2.05 4.94 -2.11
C PHE A 80 -1.82 3.91 -0.99
N TYR A 81 -0.58 3.45 -0.80
CA TYR A 81 -0.18 2.67 0.36
C TYR A 81 -0.50 3.39 1.67
N SER A 82 -0.10 4.65 1.78
CA SER A 82 -0.32 5.44 3.00
C SER A 82 -1.76 5.92 3.17
N GLY A 83 -2.48 6.15 2.06
CA GLY A 83 -3.84 6.69 2.04
C GLY A 83 -4.94 5.64 2.04
N SER A 84 -4.61 4.34 2.06
CA SER A 84 -5.60 3.26 2.06
C SER A 84 -5.34 2.23 3.16
N GLU A 85 -6.36 1.44 3.50
CA GLU A 85 -6.27 0.42 4.57
C GLU A 85 -5.67 -0.91 4.07
N PHE A 86 -5.31 -1.06 2.78
CA PHE A 86 -4.92 -2.35 2.23
C PHE A 86 -3.66 -2.93 2.85
N ALA A 87 -2.67 -2.12 3.21
CA ALA A 87 -1.45 -2.60 3.86
C ALA A 87 -1.69 -3.05 5.30
N SER A 88 -2.39 -2.26 6.11
CA SER A 88 -2.71 -2.61 7.50
C SER A 88 -3.61 -3.84 7.60
N LEU A 89 -4.50 -4.03 6.62
CA LEU A 89 -5.30 -5.24 6.52
C LEU A 89 -4.49 -6.42 6.01
N ALA A 90 -3.41 -6.20 5.24
CA ALA A 90 -2.48 -7.25 4.83
C ALA A 90 -1.76 -7.88 6.03
N ASP A 91 -1.38 -7.09 7.04
CA ASP A 91 -0.81 -7.59 8.29
C ASP A 91 -1.77 -8.51 9.04
N ARG A 92 -3.06 -8.21 8.96
CA ARG A 92 -4.10 -8.98 9.62
C ARG A 92 -4.45 -10.28 8.89
N TYR A 93 -4.46 -10.26 7.55
CA TYR A 93 -5.01 -11.35 6.74
C TYR A 93 -3.97 -12.09 5.89
N GLY A 94 -2.72 -11.66 5.89
CA GLY A 94 -1.59 -12.36 5.30
C GLY A 94 -1.57 -12.39 3.77
N TYR A 95 -1.97 -11.31 3.07
CA TYR A 95 -1.88 -11.19 1.62
C TYR A 95 -0.80 -10.16 1.21
N ILE A 96 -0.30 -10.26 0.00
CA ILE A 96 0.67 -9.32 -0.58
C ILE A 96 -0.08 -8.20 -1.27
N VAL A 97 0.44 -6.96 -1.18
CA VAL A 97 -0.11 -5.82 -1.93
C VAL A 97 0.93 -5.23 -2.86
N ILE A 98 0.58 -5.11 -4.13
CA ILE A 98 1.34 -4.39 -5.15
C ILE A 98 0.72 -3.00 -5.30
N TYR A 99 1.55 -1.96 -5.20
CA TYR A 99 1.19 -0.56 -5.38
C TYR A 99 1.91 0.01 -6.61
N PRO A 100 1.35 -0.14 -7.81
CA PRO A 100 1.94 0.44 -9.01
C PRO A 100 1.80 1.97 -8.99
N SER A 101 2.78 2.68 -9.58
CA SER A 101 2.67 4.10 -9.90
C SER A 101 2.60 4.28 -11.40
N ALA A 102 1.51 4.86 -11.87
CA ALA A 102 1.34 5.24 -13.26
C ALA A 102 2.28 6.41 -13.64
N THR A 103 2.70 6.45 -14.87
CA THR A 103 3.58 7.50 -15.42
C THR A 103 2.99 8.17 -16.66
N GLN A 104 1.88 7.67 -17.19
CA GLN A 104 1.21 8.25 -18.35
C GLN A 104 0.49 9.53 -17.98
N GLN A 105 0.72 10.59 -18.76
CA GLN A 105 0.10 11.88 -18.53
C GLN A 105 -1.26 11.97 -19.22
N ALA A 106 -2.31 12.21 -18.44
CA ALA A 106 -3.65 12.52 -18.95
C ALA A 106 -4.41 13.42 -17.97
N GLY A 107 -4.92 14.53 -18.46
CA GLY A 107 -5.77 15.45 -17.70
C GLY A 107 -5.13 16.01 -16.44
N PHE A 108 -5.18 15.26 -15.33
CA PHE A 108 -4.73 15.70 -14.00
C PHE A 108 -3.34 15.20 -13.58
N GLY A 109 -2.51 14.77 -14.50
CA GLY A 109 -1.18 14.23 -14.21
C GLY A 109 -1.08 12.75 -14.50
N ASN A 110 -0.29 12.02 -13.72
CA ASN A 110 -0.05 10.60 -13.96
C ASN A 110 -1.32 9.79 -13.70
N CYS A 111 -1.88 9.22 -14.75
CA CYS A 111 -3.05 8.34 -14.73
C CYS A 111 -2.71 6.99 -15.36
N PHE A 112 -3.42 5.95 -14.98
CA PHE A 112 -3.28 4.64 -15.62
C PHE A 112 -3.85 4.70 -17.05
N ASP A 113 -3.09 4.17 -18.00
CA ASP A 113 -3.49 4.16 -19.42
C ASP A 113 -4.64 3.17 -19.66
N THR A 114 -5.85 3.72 -19.76
CA THR A 114 -7.08 3.00 -20.13
C THR A 114 -7.65 3.46 -21.48
N TRP A 115 -6.90 4.29 -22.22
CA TRP A 115 -7.36 4.97 -23.43
C TRP A 115 -6.60 4.61 -24.70
N SER A 116 -5.31 4.22 -24.61
CA SER A 116 -4.52 3.91 -25.80
C SER A 116 -4.95 2.58 -26.42
N ASP A 117 -4.72 2.43 -27.71
CA ASP A 117 -5.00 1.15 -28.41
C ASP A 117 -4.15 0.01 -27.87
N ALA A 118 -2.95 0.31 -27.39
CA ALA A 118 -2.07 -0.64 -26.73
C ALA A 118 -2.68 -1.12 -25.40
N ALA A 119 -3.20 -0.22 -24.58
CA ALA A 119 -3.81 -0.55 -23.29
C ALA A 119 -5.13 -1.34 -23.46
N LYS A 120 -5.94 -1.02 -24.46
CA LYS A 120 -7.26 -1.63 -24.68
C LYS A 120 -7.23 -3.08 -25.17
N ARG A 121 -6.05 -3.66 -25.39
CA ARG A 121 -5.90 -5.05 -25.87
C ARG A 121 -4.99 -5.84 -24.94
N ARG A 122 -5.37 -7.10 -24.70
CA ARG A 122 -4.50 -8.03 -23.98
C ARG A 122 -3.13 -8.13 -24.66
N GLY A 123 -2.05 -7.96 -23.90
CA GLY A 123 -0.68 -8.00 -24.42
C GLY A 123 -0.31 -6.84 -25.35
N GLY A 124 -1.08 -5.76 -25.37
CA GLY A 124 -0.91 -4.67 -26.34
C GLY A 124 0.31 -3.75 -26.07
N GLY A 125 0.96 -3.84 -24.91
CA GLY A 125 2.25 -3.15 -24.67
C GLY A 125 2.17 -1.83 -23.90
N SER A 126 1.24 -1.68 -22.96
CA SER A 126 1.11 -0.52 -22.07
C SER A 126 1.00 -0.94 -20.58
N ASP A 127 0.42 -0.09 -19.74
CA ASP A 127 0.26 -0.31 -18.29
C ASP A 127 -0.30 -1.69 -17.93
N PRO A 128 -1.30 -2.25 -18.61
CA PRO A 128 -1.80 -3.58 -18.29
C PRO A 128 -0.74 -4.69 -18.34
N VAL A 129 0.19 -4.64 -19.30
CA VAL A 129 1.30 -5.61 -19.41
C VAL A 129 2.26 -5.43 -18.23
N SER A 130 2.60 -4.19 -17.87
CA SER A 130 3.45 -3.89 -16.73
C SER A 130 2.85 -4.41 -15.41
N ILE A 131 1.54 -4.24 -15.21
CA ILE A 131 0.82 -4.75 -14.02
C ILE A 131 0.89 -6.28 -13.96
N VAL A 132 0.70 -6.98 -15.07
CA VAL A 132 0.85 -8.45 -15.11
C VAL A 132 2.27 -8.88 -14.77
N SER A 133 3.29 -8.15 -15.24
CA SER A 133 4.69 -8.40 -14.89
C SER A 133 4.95 -8.25 -13.39
N MET A 134 4.34 -7.25 -12.74
CA MET A 134 4.41 -7.06 -11.28
C MET A 134 3.76 -8.21 -10.52
N ILE A 135 2.61 -8.70 -10.98
CA ILE A 135 1.94 -9.88 -10.42
C ILE A 135 2.83 -11.12 -10.53
N ASN A 136 3.38 -11.37 -11.71
CA ASN A 136 4.31 -12.48 -11.95
C ASN A 136 5.55 -12.38 -11.07
N TYR A 137 6.07 -11.18 -10.83
CA TYR A 137 7.16 -10.96 -9.88
C TYR A 137 6.76 -11.37 -8.46
N ALA A 138 5.61 -10.91 -7.95
CA ALA A 138 5.14 -11.28 -6.62
C ALA A 138 4.93 -12.79 -6.46
N GLN A 139 4.44 -13.47 -7.48
CA GLN A 139 4.29 -14.92 -7.50
C GLN A 139 5.64 -15.64 -7.44
N ARG A 140 6.61 -15.21 -8.25
CA ARG A 140 7.96 -15.85 -8.27
C ARG A 140 8.77 -15.58 -7.03
N GLN A 141 8.73 -14.37 -6.48
CA GLN A 141 9.61 -13.96 -5.38
C GLN A 141 9.02 -14.25 -4.00
N TYR A 142 7.70 -14.22 -3.87
CA TYR A 142 7.02 -14.31 -2.58
C TYR A 142 5.99 -15.45 -2.50
N GLY A 143 5.91 -16.28 -3.54
CA GLY A 143 5.00 -17.43 -3.56
C GLY A 143 3.52 -17.06 -3.72
N GLY A 144 3.20 -15.90 -4.29
CA GLY A 144 1.82 -15.46 -4.49
C GLY A 144 0.96 -16.52 -5.21
N ASP A 145 -0.25 -16.80 -4.68
CA ASP A 145 -1.16 -17.79 -5.26
C ASP A 145 -1.74 -17.26 -6.60
N PRO A 146 -1.44 -17.89 -7.74
CA PRO A 146 -1.96 -17.45 -9.04
C PRO A 146 -3.49 -17.52 -9.18
N ARG A 147 -4.17 -18.27 -8.32
CA ARG A 147 -5.63 -18.38 -8.30
C ARG A 147 -6.30 -17.33 -7.41
N ARG A 148 -5.53 -16.58 -6.64
CA ARG A 148 -6.00 -15.60 -5.66
C ARG A 148 -5.36 -14.24 -5.91
N VAL A 149 -5.52 -13.74 -7.14
CA VAL A 149 -5.06 -12.41 -7.56
C VAL A 149 -6.27 -11.50 -7.68
N PHE A 150 -6.18 -10.30 -7.12
CA PHE A 150 -7.27 -9.33 -7.05
C PHE A 150 -6.81 -7.96 -7.51
N ALA A 151 -7.72 -7.17 -8.07
CA ALA A 151 -7.47 -5.78 -8.45
C ALA A 151 -8.36 -4.84 -7.65
N THR A 152 -7.81 -3.70 -7.24
CA THR A 152 -8.59 -2.62 -6.64
C THR A 152 -7.94 -1.28 -6.94
N GLY A 153 -8.71 -0.21 -6.87
CA GLY A 153 -8.16 1.13 -7.07
C GLY A 153 -9.24 2.21 -7.08
N SER A 154 -8.77 3.44 -6.99
CA SER A 154 -9.59 4.65 -6.90
C SER A 154 -9.48 5.48 -8.18
N SER A 155 -10.60 6.05 -8.67
CA SER A 155 -10.60 6.95 -9.83
C SER A 155 -9.91 6.30 -11.04
N SER A 156 -8.81 6.83 -11.54
CA SER A 156 -7.98 6.20 -12.58
C SER A 156 -7.60 4.75 -12.24
N GLY A 157 -7.28 4.45 -10.96
CA GLY A 157 -7.05 3.08 -10.50
C GLY A 157 -8.31 2.23 -10.48
N GLY A 158 -9.49 2.81 -10.22
CA GLY A 158 -10.79 2.16 -10.35
C GLY A 158 -11.14 1.86 -11.81
N MET A 159 -10.80 2.77 -12.71
CA MET A 159 -10.89 2.57 -14.17
C MET A 159 -9.99 1.42 -14.62
N MET A 160 -8.72 1.44 -14.18
CA MET A 160 -7.76 0.38 -14.48
C MET A 160 -8.17 -0.95 -13.84
N THR A 161 -8.86 -0.97 -12.69
CA THR A 161 -9.43 -2.19 -12.12
C THR A 161 -10.40 -2.84 -13.11
N ASN A 162 -11.43 -2.14 -13.59
CA ASN A 162 -12.36 -2.66 -14.59
C ASN A 162 -11.63 -3.11 -15.88
N HIS A 163 -10.61 -2.37 -16.26
CA HIS A 163 -9.80 -2.62 -17.44
C HIS A 163 -9.01 -3.95 -17.32
N MET A 164 -8.34 -4.17 -16.20
CA MET A 164 -7.58 -5.40 -15.93
C MET A 164 -8.49 -6.62 -15.86
N LEU A 165 -9.68 -6.50 -15.23
CA LEU A 165 -10.64 -7.61 -15.17
C LEU A 165 -11.18 -7.98 -16.56
N ALA A 166 -11.30 -7.01 -17.46
CA ALA A 166 -11.71 -7.26 -18.84
C ALA A 166 -10.60 -7.93 -19.67
N LEU A 167 -9.36 -7.43 -19.57
CA LEU A 167 -8.21 -7.87 -20.36
C LEU A 167 -7.61 -9.20 -19.90
N TYR A 168 -7.58 -9.44 -18.58
CA TYR A 168 -6.91 -10.58 -17.97
C TYR A 168 -7.85 -11.37 -17.04
N PRO A 169 -9.02 -11.81 -17.54
CA PRO A 169 -9.99 -12.56 -16.74
C PRO A 169 -9.45 -13.90 -16.22
N ASP A 170 -8.42 -14.43 -16.82
CA ASP A 170 -7.71 -15.65 -16.44
C ASP A 170 -6.64 -15.42 -15.34
N VAL A 171 -6.32 -14.16 -15.04
CA VAL A 171 -5.36 -13.79 -13.99
C VAL A 171 -6.07 -13.39 -12.70
N PHE A 172 -7.17 -12.64 -12.81
CA PHE A 172 -7.86 -12.09 -11.66
C PHE A 172 -9.05 -12.95 -11.22
N ALA A 173 -9.17 -13.17 -9.91
CA ALA A 173 -10.33 -13.86 -9.30
C ALA A 173 -11.50 -12.89 -9.03
N ALA A 174 -11.20 -11.65 -8.67
CA ALA A 174 -12.17 -10.58 -8.48
C ALA A 174 -11.51 -9.20 -8.49
N GLY A 175 -12.34 -8.13 -8.53
CA GLY A 175 -11.87 -6.76 -8.34
C GLY A 175 -12.90 -5.88 -7.63
N ALA A 176 -12.41 -4.78 -7.00
CA ALA A 176 -13.20 -3.74 -6.37
C ALA A 176 -12.80 -2.37 -6.94
N ALA A 177 -13.66 -1.78 -7.76
CA ALA A 177 -13.40 -0.51 -8.43
C ALA A 177 -14.13 0.64 -7.70
N PHE A 178 -13.36 1.63 -7.25
CA PHE A 178 -13.89 2.83 -6.60
C PHE A 178 -13.91 3.99 -7.59
N MET A 179 -15.08 4.56 -7.86
CA MET A 179 -15.30 5.72 -8.75
C MET A 179 -14.64 5.54 -10.12
N GLY A 180 -14.74 4.31 -10.66
CA GLY A 180 -14.23 3.96 -11.98
C GLY A 180 -15.28 4.18 -13.08
N VAL A 181 -14.89 3.88 -14.30
CA VAL A 181 -15.76 3.85 -15.50
C VAL A 181 -15.75 2.45 -16.13
N PRO A 182 -16.68 2.13 -17.03
CA PRO A 182 -16.66 0.87 -17.78
C PRO A 182 -15.38 0.70 -18.59
N TYR A 183 -14.97 -0.54 -18.81
CA TYR A 183 -13.92 -0.85 -19.79
C TYR A 183 -14.28 -0.26 -21.17
N ASN A 184 -13.28 0.31 -21.85
CA ASN A 184 -13.41 0.93 -23.16
C ASN A 184 -14.37 2.14 -23.21
N CYS A 185 -14.43 2.90 -22.10
CA CYS A 185 -15.18 4.16 -22.07
C CYS A 185 -14.44 5.27 -22.86
N PHE A 186 -13.11 5.34 -22.73
CA PHE A 186 -12.29 6.35 -23.40
C PHE A 186 -11.82 5.89 -24.79
N ALA A 187 -11.90 6.78 -25.79
CA ALA A 187 -11.33 6.54 -27.10
C ALA A 187 -9.83 6.90 -27.18
N ASN A 188 -9.42 7.97 -26.47
CA ASN A 188 -8.05 8.49 -26.45
C ASN A 188 -7.78 9.35 -25.19
N ALA A 189 -6.54 9.83 -25.02
CA ALA A 189 -6.15 10.63 -23.85
C ALA A 189 -6.91 11.96 -23.71
N ALA A 190 -7.37 12.54 -24.81
CA ALA A 190 -8.13 13.79 -24.78
C ALA A 190 -9.54 13.64 -24.20
N ASP A 191 -10.03 12.43 -24.08
CA ASP A 191 -11.33 12.12 -23.46
C ASP A 191 -11.28 12.17 -21.92
N TYR A 192 -10.08 12.11 -21.34
CA TYR A 192 -9.86 11.90 -19.91
C TYR A 192 -10.15 13.13 -19.03
N PRO A 193 -9.88 14.38 -19.45
CA PRO A 193 -10.20 15.57 -18.62
C PRO A 193 -11.70 15.66 -18.30
N PRO A 194 -12.09 16.19 -17.12
CA PRO A 194 -13.48 16.39 -16.75
C PRO A 194 -14.26 17.15 -17.80
N GLY A 195 -15.42 16.64 -18.15
CA GLY A 195 -16.29 17.24 -19.16
C GLY A 195 -15.84 17.09 -20.60
N ALA A 196 -14.64 16.55 -20.87
CA ALA A 196 -14.06 16.45 -22.21
C ALA A 196 -14.76 15.38 -23.07
N SER A 197 -15.36 14.38 -22.47
CA SER A 197 -16.02 13.27 -23.18
C SER A 197 -17.32 12.86 -22.47
N GLN A 198 -18.10 12.00 -23.14
CA GLN A 198 -19.30 11.42 -22.54
C GLN A 198 -18.97 10.64 -21.25
N CYS A 199 -17.77 10.02 -21.17
CA CYS A 199 -17.29 9.31 -19.98
C CYS A 199 -16.98 10.23 -18.78
N THR A 200 -16.68 11.50 -19.03
CA THR A 200 -16.29 12.45 -17.97
C THR A 200 -17.32 13.54 -17.74
N ASN A 201 -18.31 13.70 -18.64
CA ASN A 201 -19.45 14.61 -18.43
C ASN A 201 -20.74 13.92 -17.97
N GLY A 202 -20.72 12.57 -17.87
CA GLY A 202 -21.87 11.78 -17.39
C GLY A 202 -22.98 11.56 -18.40
N SER A 203 -22.78 11.93 -19.67
CA SER A 203 -23.77 11.71 -20.75
C SER A 203 -23.56 10.40 -21.50
N MET A 204 -22.62 9.56 -21.08
CA MET A 204 -22.41 8.22 -21.64
C MET A 204 -23.68 7.39 -21.45
N ASN A 205 -24.15 6.80 -22.53
CA ASN A 205 -25.32 5.94 -22.55
C ASN A 205 -25.17 4.91 -23.66
N ARG A 206 -24.67 3.73 -23.30
CA ARG A 206 -24.61 2.56 -24.19
C ARG A 206 -25.54 1.49 -23.67
N THR A 207 -26.03 0.65 -24.58
CA THR A 207 -26.84 -0.51 -24.15
C THR A 207 -25.95 -1.51 -23.40
N PRO A 208 -26.50 -2.30 -22.45
CA PRO A 208 -25.77 -3.38 -21.78
C PRO A 208 -25.09 -4.32 -22.77
N GLN A 209 -25.71 -4.59 -23.93
CA GLN A 209 -25.10 -5.42 -24.97
C GLN A 209 -23.86 -4.79 -25.58
N GLN A 210 -23.90 -3.49 -25.90
CA GLN A 210 -22.74 -2.77 -26.44
C GLN A 210 -21.56 -2.77 -25.43
N TRP A 211 -21.86 -2.61 -24.14
CA TRP A 211 -20.87 -2.67 -23.08
C TRP A 211 -20.26 -4.08 -22.93
N GLY A 212 -21.11 -5.11 -22.89
CA GLY A 212 -20.64 -6.49 -22.78
C GLY A 212 -19.83 -6.94 -23.99
N ASP A 213 -20.23 -6.51 -25.20
CA ASP A 213 -19.51 -6.82 -26.43
C ASP A 213 -18.13 -6.16 -26.48
N ALA A 214 -17.98 -4.96 -25.94
CA ALA A 214 -16.66 -4.34 -25.78
C ALA A 214 -15.70 -5.25 -24.99
N VAL A 215 -16.16 -5.84 -23.90
CA VAL A 215 -15.33 -6.78 -23.09
C VAL A 215 -15.07 -8.09 -23.85
N ARG A 216 -16.11 -8.69 -24.45
CA ARG A 216 -15.97 -10.00 -25.10
C ARG A 216 -15.16 -9.97 -26.40
N GLN A 217 -15.32 -8.90 -27.19
CA GLN A 217 -14.79 -8.83 -28.55
C GLN A 217 -13.50 -8.01 -28.68
N GLN A 218 -13.25 -7.06 -27.74
CA GLN A 218 -12.11 -6.15 -27.85
C GLN A 218 -11.04 -6.43 -26.80
N ALA A 219 -11.41 -6.67 -25.51
CA ALA A 219 -10.45 -6.86 -24.47
C ALA A 219 -9.64 -8.17 -24.64
N TYR A 220 -10.35 -9.27 -24.79
CA TYR A 220 -9.76 -10.60 -25.00
C TYR A 220 -10.65 -11.43 -25.93
N PRO A 221 -10.55 -11.23 -27.25
CA PRO A 221 -11.36 -11.97 -28.23
C PRO A 221 -11.19 -13.48 -28.09
N GLY A 222 -12.32 -14.21 -28.12
CA GLY A 222 -12.32 -15.66 -28.02
C GLY A 222 -12.16 -16.26 -26.63
N TYR A 223 -12.02 -15.44 -25.58
CA TYR A 223 -11.98 -15.96 -24.21
C TYR A 223 -13.35 -16.51 -23.79
N SER A 224 -13.37 -17.79 -23.42
CA SER A 224 -14.58 -18.52 -22.99
C SER A 224 -14.50 -19.05 -21.54
N GLY A 225 -13.41 -18.76 -20.83
CA GLY A 225 -13.19 -19.17 -19.44
C GLY A 225 -14.03 -18.36 -18.44
N PRO A 226 -13.92 -18.70 -17.14
CA PRO A 226 -14.60 -17.97 -16.07
C PRO A 226 -14.09 -16.52 -15.98
N ARG A 227 -14.99 -15.61 -15.62
CA ARG A 227 -14.66 -14.20 -15.46
C ARG A 227 -14.64 -13.80 -13.98
N PRO A 228 -13.77 -12.83 -13.61
CA PRO A 228 -13.62 -12.38 -12.24
C PRO A 228 -14.87 -11.65 -11.72
N LYS A 229 -15.26 -11.88 -10.48
CA LYS A 229 -16.35 -11.14 -9.82
C LYS A 229 -15.99 -9.67 -9.65
N VAL A 230 -17.00 -8.79 -9.67
CA VAL A 230 -16.80 -7.34 -9.68
C VAL A 230 -17.59 -6.66 -8.56
N GLN A 231 -16.88 -5.86 -7.76
CA GLN A 231 -17.48 -4.95 -6.79
C GLN A 231 -17.26 -3.51 -7.23
N LEU A 232 -18.30 -2.70 -7.22
CA LEU A 232 -18.33 -1.32 -7.73
C LEU A 232 -18.73 -0.36 -6.62
N TRP A 233 -18.01 0.75 -6.48
CA TRP A 233 -18.28 1.78 -5.49
C TRP A 233 -18.34 3.16 -6.13
N HIS A 234 -19.38 3.95 -5.83
CA HIS A 234 -19.47 5.31 -6.35
C HIS A 234 -20.19 6.24 -5.38
N GLY A 235 -19.69 7.46 -5.24
CA GLY A 235 -20.34 8.52 -4.48
C GLY A 235 -21.46 9.16 -5.28
N THR A 236 -22.65 9.35 -4.66
CA THR A 236 -23.80 9.91 -5.39
C THR A 236 -23.67 11.41 -5.70
N ALA A 237 -22.75 12.13 -5.04
CA ALA A 237 -22.39 13.52 -5.30
C ALA A 237 -21.07 13.67 -6.07
N ASP A 238 -20.58 12.59 -6.69
CA ASP A 238 -19.37 12.65 -7.52
C ASP A 238 -19.66 13.38 -8.83
N THR A 239 -19.00 14.54 -9.00
CA THR A 239 -19.08 15.38 -10.20
C THR A 239 -17.83 15.33 -11.05
N LEU A 240 -16.74 14.70 -10.55
CA LEU A 240 -15.48 14.56 -11.28
C LEU A 240 -15.52 13.35 -12.22
N VAL A 241 -15.94 12.20 -11.69
CA VAL A 241 -16.36 11.03 -12.45
C VAL A 241 -17.85 10.84 -12.17
N PRO A 242 -18.73 11.30 -13.05
CA PRO A 242 -20.16 11.41 -12.74
C PRO A 242 -20.79 10.09 -12.27
N TYR A 243 -21.61 10.17 -11.24
CA TYR A 243 -22.26 9.01 -10.61
C TYR A 243 -23.05 8.13 -11.61
N SER A 244 -23.58 8.72 -12.71
CA SER A 244 -24.28 7.97 -13.76
C SER A 244 -23.44 6.81 -14.32
N LEU A 245 -22.09 6.93 -14.30
CA LEU A 245 -21.18 5.89 -14.78
C LEU A 245 -21.18 4.62 -13.94
N LEU A 246 -21.66 4.68 -12.70
CA LEU A 246 -21.90 3.47 -11.91
C LEU A 246 -22.93 2.56 -12.61
N GLN A 247 -24.01 3.13 -13.15
CA GLN A 247 -25.02 2.34 -13.84
C GLN A 247 -24.45 1.73 -15.14
N GLU A 248 -23.73 2.51 -15.92
CA GLU A 248 -23.07 2.03 -17.13
C GLU A 248 -22.08 0.86 -16.83
N THR A 249 -21.35 0.96 -15.71
CA THR A 249 -20.44 -0.11 -15.28
C THR A 249 -21.19 -1.37 -14.81
N ILE A 250 -22.31 -1.20 -14.11
CA ILE A 250 -23.20 -2.31 -13.74
C ILE A 250 -23.74 -3.00 -15.01
N GLU A 251 -24.20 -2.24 -15.98
CA GLU A 251 -24.71 -2.76 -17.26
C GLU A 251 -23.65 -3.55 -18.02
N GLN A 252 -22.42 -3.06 -18.03
CA GLN A 252 -21.31 -3.80 -18.64
C GLN A 252 -21.14 -5.17 -17.99
N TRP A 253 -20.96 -5.20 -16.68
CA TRP A 253 -20.59 -6.45 -15.99
C TRP A 253 -21.78 -7.42 -15.89
N THR A 254 -23.00 -6.95 -15.66
CA THR A 254 -24.18 -7.81 -15.65
C THR A 254 -24.40 -8.44 -17.03
N ASN A 255 -24.21 -7.69 -18.14
CA ASN A 255 -24.28 -8.24 -19.48
C ASN A 255 -23.15 -9.23 -19.76
N VAL A 256 -21.92 -8.96 -19.31
CA VAL A 256 -20.79 -9.89 -19.45
C VAL A 256 -21.08 -11.24 -18.82
N PHE A 257 -21.78 -11.26 -17.67
CA PHE A 257 -22.17 -12.48 -16.97
C PHE A 257 -23.51 -13.07 -17.43
N GLY A 258 -24.25 -12.41 -18.32
CA GLY A 258 -25.59 -12.83 -18.72
C GLY A 258 -26.65 -12.69 -17.63
N LEU A 259 -26.44 -11.76 -16.70
CA LEU A 259 -27.35 -11.49 -15.59
C LEU A 259 -28.45 -10.49 -15.97
N SER A 260 -29.54 -10.52 -15.22
CA SER A 260 -30.59 -9.48 -15.31
C SER A 260 -30.01 -8.12 -14.92
N GLN A 261 -30.51 -7.06 -15.55
CA GLN A 261 -30.22 -5.67 -15.13
C GLN A 261 -30.96 -5.28 -13.82
N THR A 262 -31.94 -6.08 -13.39
CA THR A 262 -32.60 -5.92 -12.11
C THR A 262 -31.80 -6.64 -11.04
N PRO A 263 -31.42 -5.97 -9.93
CA PRO A 263 -30.65 -6.60 -8.86
C PRO A 263 -31.45 -7.73 -8.20
N THR A 264 -30.78 -8.83 -7.85
CA THR A 264 -31.37 -9.95 -7.11
C THR A 264 -31.66 -9.60 -5.66
N SER A 265 -30.93 -8.65 -5.10
CA SER A 265 -31.20 -8.10 -3.76
C SER A 265 -30.64 -6.68 -3.62
N THR A 266 -31.29 -5.92 -2.75
CA THR A 266 -30.87 -4.58 -2.33
C THR A 266 -30.94 -4.47 -0.82
N ASP A 267 -29.95 -3.82 -0.20
CA ASP A 267 -29.92 -3.53 1.24
C ASP A 267 -29.06 -2.29 1.54
N THR A 268 -29.03 -1.91 2.81
CA THR A 268 -28.23 -0.78 3.32
C THR A 268 -27.34 -1.31 4.45
N PRO A 269 -26.20 -1.95 4.13
CA PRO A 269 -25.36 -2.61 5.14
C PRO A 269 -24.74 -1.64 6.14
N GLN A 270 -24.64 -0.37 5.78
CA GLN A 270 -24.18 0.74 6.63
C GLN A 270 -24.95 1.99 6.25
N THR A 271 -25.14 2.92 7.19
CA THR A 271 -25.76 4.22 6.93
C THR A 271 -25.09 4.87 5.70
N ASN A 272 -25.91 5.37 4.78
CA ASN A 272 -25.47 5.97 3.51
C ASN A 272 -24.88 5.02 2.46
N TRP A 273 -24.82 3.72 2.68
CA TRP A 273 -24.34 2.75 1.69
C TRP A 273 -25.51 1.93 1.13
N ASN A 274 -26.03 2.28 -0.02
CA ASN A 274 -27.04 1.49 -0.71
C ASN A 274 -26.34 0.46 -1.60
N ARG A 275 -26.57 -0.84 -1.31
CA ARG A 275 -25.96 -1.95 -2.01
C ARG A 275 -26.97 -2.65 -2.92
N ARG A 276 -26.55 -2.94 -4.14
CA ARG A 276 -27.25 -3.77 -5.12
C ARG A 276 -26.38 -4.99 -5.43
N ARG A 277 -26.99 -6.16 -5.43
CA ARG A 277 -26.32 -7.42 -5.79
C ARG A 277 -26.99 -8.06 -6.98
N TYR A 278 -26.18 -8.66 -7.83
CA TYR A 278 -26.60 -9.37 -9.02
C TYR A 278 -25.97 -10.76 -8.96
N ALA A 279 -26.83 -11.77 -8.76
CA ALA A 279 -26.42 -13.16 -8.57
C ALA A 279 -26.85 -14.01 -9.76
N ASP A 280 -26.09 -15.10 -10.00
CA ASP A 280 -26.46 -16.14 -10.94
C ASP A 280 -27.62 -17.02 -10.40
N ALA A 281 -28.04 -18.00 -11.22
CA ALA A 281 -29.11 -18.92 -10.85
C ALA A 281 -28.77 -19.81 -9.63
N SER A 282 -27.48 -19.95 -9.28
CA SER A 282 -27.00 -20.69 -8.11
C SER A 282 -26.90 -19.81 -6.86
N GLY A 283 -27.22 -18.51 -6.96
CA GLY A 283 -27.14 -17.57 -5.87
C GLY A 283 -25.74 -16.96 -5.65
N ASN A 284 -24.77 -17.23 -6.53
CA ASN A 284 -23.45 -16.62 -6.44
C ASN A 284 -23.52 -15.16 -6.89
N VAL A 285 -23.14 -14.22 -6.01
CA VAL A 285 -23.06 -12.81 -6.34
C VAL A 285 -21.85 -12.57 -7.23
N LEU A 286 -22.08 -12.19 -8.49
CA LEU A 286 -21.04 -11.92 -9.47
C LEU A 286 -20.76 -10.43 -9.65
N VAL A 287 -21.79 -9.58 -9.44
CA VAL A 287 -21.65 -8.12 -9.43
C VAL A 287 -22.28 -7.59 -8.15
N GLU A 288 -21.53 -6.74 -7.43
CA GLU A 288 -22.01 -6.04 -6.24
C GLU A 288 -21.72 -4.54 -6.40
N ALA A 289 -22.70 -3.67 -6.22
CA ALA A 289 -22.54 -2.25 -6.44
C ALA A 289 -23.05 -1.44 -5.24
N TYR A 290 -22.21 -0.50 -4.81
CA TYR A 290 -22.50 0.42 -3.71
C TYR A 290 -22.66 1.84 -4.21
N SER A 291 -23.77 2.46 -3.86
CA SER A 291 -24.00 3.90 -3.97
C SER A 291 -23.81 4.53 -2.60
N VAL A 292 -22.78 5.36 -2.44
CA VAL A 292 -22.45 6.03 -1.18
C VAL A 292 -23.11 7.40 -1.18
N GLN A 293 -24.19 7.55 -0.41
CA GLN A 293 -25.02 8.76 -0.40
C GLN A 293 -24.26 9.97 0.09
N GLY A 294 -24.28 11.05 -0.70
CA GLY A 294 -23.62 12.32 -0.39
C GLY A 294 -22.09 12.33 -0.54
N ALA A 295 -21.46 11.19 -0.80
CA ALA A 295 -20.03 11.17 -1.07
C ALA A 295 -19.72 11.75 -2.46
N GLY A 296 -18.68 12.59 -2.53
CA GLY A 296 -18.07 13.06 -3.77
C GLY A 296 -16.99 12.10 -4.27
N HIS A 297 -16.01 12.64 -5.01
CA HIS A 297 -14.88 11.89 -5.57
C HIS A 297 -13.79 11.62 -4.52
N SER A 298 -14.09 10.82 -3.48
CA SER A 298 -13.23 10.63 -2.31
C SER A 298 -13.19 9.19 -1.75
N LEU A 299 -13.54 8.19 -2.57
CA LEU A 299 -13.50 6.79 -2.15
C LEU A 299 -12.17 6.11 -2.58
N PRO A 300 -11.69 5.07 -1.86
CA PRO A 300 -12.31 4.47 -0.68
C PRO A 300 -12.17 5.32 0.58
N SER A 301 -13.14 5.21 1.47
CA SER A 301 -13.07 5.75 2.83
C SER A 301 -13.01 4.60 3.86
N GLY A 302 -12.86 4.93 5.14
CA GLY A 302 -12.63 3.94 6.20
C GLY A 302 -13.63 2.77 6.21
N GLY A 303 -13.10 1.56 6.32
CA GLY A 303 -13.85 0.31 6.32
C GLY A 303 -14.19 -0.27 4.93
N MET A 304 -14.10 0.51 3.86
CA MET A 304 -14.45 0.02 2.51
C MET A 304 -13.47 -1.03 2.00
N ALA A 305 -12.17 -0.90 2.32
CA ALA A 305 -11.18 -1.91 1.98
C ALA A 305 -11.51 -3.27 2.64
N ALA A 306 -11.95 -3.26 3.90
CA ALA A 306 -12.36 -4.49 4.59
C ALA A 306 -13.57 -5.16 3.91
N VAL A 307 -14.53 -4.38 3.40
CA VAL A 307 -15.68 -4.91 2.64
C VAL A 307 -15.23 -5.49 1.30
N ALA A 308 -14.29 -4.83 0.61
CA ALA A 308 -13.68 -5.38 -0.61
C ALA A 308 -12.97 -6.71 -0.34
N LEU A 309 -12.22 -6.82 0.75
CA LEU A 309 -11.59 -8.07 1.18
C LEU A 309 -12.61 -9.17 1.49
N GLY A 310 -13.74 -8.82 2.10
CA GLY A 310 -14.86 -9.74 2.30
C GLY A 310 -15.40 -10.30 0.99
N PHE A 311 -15.58 -9.43 -0.01
CA PHE A 311 -15.99 -9.82 -1.36
C PHE A 311 -14.94 -10.69 -2.07
N PHE A 312 -13.65 -10.47 -1.82
CA PHE A 312 -12.55 -11.30 -2.31
C PHE A 312 -12.46 -12.66 -1.58
N GLY A 313 -13.12 -12.82 -0.43
CA GLY A 313 -13.00 -14.00 0.41
C GLY A 313 -11.70 -14.06 1.21
N LEU A 314 -11.13 -12.90 1.55
CA LEU A 314 -9.85 -12.77 2.26
C LEU A 314 -9.97 -12.43 3.74
N THR A 315 -11.18 -12.30 4.30
CA THR A 315 -11.41 -11.87 5.68
C THR A 315 -11.33 -12.99 6.72
N ASN A 316 -11.19 -14.24 6.30
CA ASN A 316 -10.93 -15.33 7.23
C ASN A 316 -9.43 -15.33 7.57
N PRO A 317 -9.05 -15.22 8.86
CA PRO A 317 -7.65 -15.32 9.23
C PRO A 317 -7.12 -16.70 8.78
N THR A 318 -6.13 -16.69 7.91
CA THR A 318 -5.48 -17.92 7.48
C THR A 318 -4.69 -18.48 8.68
N PRO A 319 -4.72 -19.81 8.96
CA PRO A 319 -3.86 -20.39 9.98
C PRO A 319 -2.41 -20.00 9.69
N THR A 320 -1.80 -19.27 10.59
CA THR A 320 -0.40 -18.87 10.49
C THR A 320 0.47 -20.08 10.76
N THR A 321 1.08 -20.66 9.73
CA THR A 321 2.23 -21.53 9.93
C THR A 321 3.40 -20.63 10.35
N PRO A 322 4.10 -20.94 11.46
CA PRO A 322 5.31 -20.20 11.80
C PRO A 322 6.29 -20.21 10.63
N PRO A 323 7.12 -19.17 10.46
CA PRO A 323 8.13 -19.16 9.41
C PRO A 323 8.96 -20.45 9.48
N VAL A 324 9.03 -21.17 8.36
CA VAL A 324 9.93 -22.31 8.24
C VAL A 324 11.34 -21.74 8.31
N THR A 325 11.97 -21.87 9.46
CA THR A 325 13.41 -21.62 9.59
C THR A 325 14.13 -22.69 8.79
N THR A 326 14.56 -22.36 7.58
CA THR A 326 15.53 -23.20 6.86
C THR A 326 16.77 -23.31 7.74
N PRO A 327 17.25 -24.53 8.04
CA PRO A 327 18.50 -24.68 8.76
C PRO A 327 19.62 -23.98 7.98
N PRO A 328 20.55 -23.29 8.66
CA PRO A 328 21.67 -22.65 7.96
C PRO A 328 22.46 -23.74 7.24
N VAL A 329 22.74 -23.48 5.95
CA VAL A 329 23.68 -24.29 5.17
C VAL A 329 24.99 -24.33 5.94
N PRO A 330 25.61 -25.49 6.16
CA PRO A 330 26.89 -25.58 6.85
C PRO A 330 27.94 -24.80 6.04
N THR A 331 28.33 -23.64 6.54
CA THR A 331 29.48 -22.91 6.04
C THR A 331 30.74 -23.55 6.63
N THR A 332 31.61 -24.10 5.80
CA THR A 332 32.97 -24.47 6.18
C THR A 332 33.66 -23.24 6.78
N PRO A 333 34.34 -23.39 7.94
CA PRO A 333 34.99 -22.26 8.58
C PRO A 333 36.14 -21.71 7.68
N PRO A 334 36.28 -20.40 7.52
CA PRO A 334 37.47 -19.83 6.90
C PRO A 334 38.64 -20.02 7.85
N VAL A 335 39.77 -20.42 7.26
CA VAL A 335 41.07 -20.51 7.95
C VAL A 335 41.44 -19.11 8.42
N THR A 336 41.46 -18.88 9.74
CA THR A 336 41.87 -17.62 10.33
C THR A 336 43.39 -17.61 10.52
N THR A 337 44.08 -16.78 9.78
CA THR A 337 45.42 -16.28 10.16
C THR A 337 45.23 -15.16 11.21
N PRO A 338 45.99 -15.19 12.34
CA PRO A 338 45.86 -14.15 13.37
C PRO A 338 46.41 -12.81 12.88
N PRO A 339 45.71 -11.69 13.11
CA PRO A 339 46.26 -10.38 12.86
C PRO A 339 47.24 -9.97 13.97
N PRO A 340 48.23 -9.12 13.67
CA PRO A 340 49.18 -8.61 14.66
C PRO A 340 48.46 -7.67 15.67
N THR A 341 48.77 -7.88 16.95
CA THR A 341 48.25 -7.05 18.05
C THR A 341 48.97 -5.71 18.09
N THR A 342 48.26 -4.62 17.88
CA THR A 342 48.71 -3.28 18.26
C THR A 342 48.03 -2.88 19.57
N PRO A 343 48.75 -2.17 20.48
CA PRO A 343 48.19 -1.77 21.79
C PRO A 343 47.10 -0.69 21.68
N PRO A 344 46.17 -0.62 22.62
CA PRO A 344 45.07 0.35 22.56
C PRO A 344 45.55 1.79 22.79
N VAL A 345 45.17 2.67 21.87
CA VAL A 345 45.31 4.13 22.03
C VAL A 345 44.17 4.61 22.94
N PRO A 346 44.42 5.52 23.90
CA PRO A 346 43.40 6.07 24.77
C PRO A 346 42.37 6.86 23.96
N THR A 347 41.09 6.49 24.07
CA THR A 347 39.97 7.23 23.48
C THR A 347 39.64 8.45 24.35
N THR A 348 39.99 9.63 23.86
CA THR A 348 39.36 10.90 24.28
C THR A 348 37.96 10.97 23.71
N PRO A 349 36.92 11.46 24.46
CA PRO A 349 35.61 11.68 23.92
C PRO A 349 35.65 12.74 22.82
N PRO A 350 34.89 12.57 21.72
CA PRO A 350 34.85 13.58 20.67
C PRO A 350 34.28 14.88 21.19
N PRO A 351 34.82 16.04 20.80
CA PRO A 351 34.27 17.32 21.17
C PRO A 351 32.88 17.50 20.53
N THR A 352 31.88 17.85 21.32
CA THR A 352 30.56 18.30 20.84
C THR A 352 30.74 19.64 20.13
N THR A 353 30.86 19.61 18.81
CA THR A 353 30.73 20.81 17.99
C THR A 353 29.25 21.23 17.95
N PRO A 354 28.92 22.52 18.14
CA PRO A 354 27.56 23.03 17.97
C PRO A 354 27.10 22.76 16.51
N PRO A 355 25.82 22.45 16.28
CA PRO A 355 25.34 22.17 14.94
C PRO A 355 25.50 23.41 14.03
N SER A 356 26.21 23.23 12.91
CA SER A 356 26.35 24.28 11.89
C SER A 356 24.97 24.58 11.29
N SER A 357 24.55 25.84 11.36
CA SER A 357 23.34 26.35 10.73
C SER A 357 23.43 26.20 9.20
N GLY A 358 22.47 25.56 8.56
CA GLY A 358 22.26 25.65 7.12
C GLY A 358 22.50 24.41 6.26
N ALA A 359 22.65 23.19 6.84
CA ALA A 359 22.83 21.96 6.05
C ALA A 359 21.54 21.30 5.55
N CYS A 360 20.40 22.02 5.59
CA CYS A 360 19.13 21.52 5.09
C CYS A 360 18.26 22.61 4.47
N ARG A 361 17.44 22.21 3.52
CA ARG A 361 16.38 23.03 2.92
C ARG A 361 15.06 22.28 3.00
N VAL A 362 13.97 22.98 3.33
CA VAL A 362 12.62 22.45 3.32
C VAL A 362 11.77 23.25 2.36
N THR A 363 11.10 22.56 1.44
CA THR A 363 10.07 23.12 0.58
C THR A 363 8.71 22.60 1.07
N ALA A 364 7.75 23.51 1.28
CA ALA A 364 6.41 23.19 1.76
C ALA A 364 5.35 23.60 0.75
N SER A 365 4.43 22.70 0.41
CA SER A 365 3.26 22.97 -0.41
C SER A 365 1.98 22.53 0.28
N VAL A 366 0.94 23.39 0.26
CA VAL A 366 -0.36 23.15 0.89
C VAL A 366 -1.44 23.11 -0.19
N ASN A 367 -2.31 22.09 -0.10
CA ASN A 367 -3.58 22.04 -0.82
C ASN A 367 -4.71 21.99 0.22
N ALA A 368 -5.52 23.05 0.31
CA ALA A 368 -6.54 23.22 1.33
C ALA A 368 -7.95 23.19 0.75
N TRP A 369 -8.90 22.66 1.54
CA TRP A 369 -10.35 22.69 1.30
C TRP A 369 -11.09 23.18 2.55
N ASN A 370 -12.42 23.23 2.53
CA ASN A 370 -13.24 23.93 3.56
C ASN A 370 -12.87 23.64 5.04
N SER A 371 -12.47 22.41 5.39
CA SER A 371 -12.21 22.02 6.78
C SER A 371 -10.90 21.26 6.96
N GLY A 372 -10.15 21.02 5.89
CA GLY A 372 -8.92 20.26 5.94
C GLY A 372 -7.88 20.75 4.93
N LEU A 373 -6.68 20.25 5.09
CA LEU A 373 -5.56 20.50 4.17
C LEU A 373 -4.67 19.27 4.06
N THR A 374 -3.96 19.20 2.96
CA THR A 374 -2.80 18.32 2.79
C THR A 374 -1.57 19.19 2.68
N GLU A 375 -0.53 18.86 3.44
CA GLU A 375 0.77 19.50 3.34
C GLU A 375 1.83 18.48 2.93
N ASN A 376 2.60 18.82 1.88
CA ASN A 376 3.75 18.08 1.42
C ASN A 376 5.02 18.85 1.77
N LEU A 377 6.00 18.17 2.34
CA LEU A 377 7.28 18.72 2.75
C LEU A 377 8.40 17.94 2.06
N THR A 378 9.23 18.61 1.27
CA THR A 378 10.46 18.04 0.72
C THR A 378 11.65 18.50 1.55
N ILE A 379 12.34 17.56 2.20
CA ILE A 379 13.55 17.81 3.00
C ILE A 379 14.76 17.48 2.13
N THR A 380 15.61 18.49 1.85
CA THR A 380 16.85 18.32 1.09
C THR A 380 18.05 18.48 2.01
N ASN A 381 18.96 17.51 1.99
CA ASN A 381 20.26 17.63 2.63
C ASN A 381 21.19 18.47 1.75
N THR A 382 21.46 19.71 2.15
CA THR A 382 22.38 20.62 1.44
C THR A 382 23.80 20.57 2.00
N GLY A 383 24.06 19.71 2.99
CA GLY A 383 25.38 19.48 3.58
C GLY A 383 26.22 18.51 2.76
N SER A 384 27.49 18.39 3.14
CA SER A 384 28.48 17.50 2.51
C SER A 384 28.49 16.08 3.09
N SER A 385 27.78 15.81 4.18
CA SER A 385 27.70 14.52 4.84
C SER A 385 26.27 13.97 4.80
N ALA A 386 26.14 12.63 4.74
CA ALA A 386 24.82 11.99 4.81
C ALA A 386 24.15 12.22 6.18
N VAL A 387 22.87 12.51 6.21
CA VAL A 387 22.05 12.51 7.41
C VAL A 387 21.55 11.09 7.61
N ASN A 388 21.93 10.44 8.71
CA ASN A 388 21.50 9.09 9.07
C ASN A 388 20.63 9.15 10.32
N GLY A 389 19.33 8.94 10.16
CA GLY A 389 18.32 9.21 11.18
C GLY A 389 18.02 10.70 11.28
N TRP A 390 16.77 11.07 11.03
CA TRP A 390 16.37 12.49 11.05
C TRP A 390 15.10 12.72 11.85
N SER A 391 15.03 13.93 12.38
CA SER A 391 13.90 14.47 13.09
C SER A 391 13.71 15.92 12.63
N LEU A 392 12.59 16.19 11.96
CA LEU A 392 12.19 17.53 11.51
C LEU A 392 11.20 18.10 12.52
N VAL A 393 11.52 19.27 13.06
CA VAL A 393 10.63 19.99 13.99
C VAL A 393 10.10 21.25 13.31
N PHE A 394 8.79 21.48 13.42
CA PHE A 394 8.08 22.65 12.91
C PHE A 394 6.85 22.95 13.77
N THR A 395 6.33 24.17 13.68
CA THR A 395 5.10 24.54 14.39
C THR A 395 3.95 24.69 13.40
N LEU A 396 2.89 23.92 13.61
CA LEU A 396 1.65 24.08 12.85
C LEU A 396 1.01 25.44 13.14
N PRO A 397 0.51 26.14 12.11
CA PRO A 397 -0.32 27.31 12.30
C PRO A 397 -1.52 27.04 13.20
N GLY A 398 -1.88 28.03 14.01
CA GLY A 398 -2.94 27.87 15.02
C GLY A 398 -4.26 27.35 14.44
N GLY A 399 -4.89 26.41 15.13
CA GLY A 399 -6.13 25.78 14.72
C GLY A 399 -5.98 24.61 13.77
N GLN A 400 -4.75 24.23 13.41
CA GLN A 400 -4.48 23.01 12.63
C GLN A 400 -4.21 21.80 13.53
N THR A 401 -4.74 20.63 13.14
CA THR A 401 -4.51 19.36 13.84
C THR A 401 -4.30 18.25 12.81
N ILE A 402 -3.14 17.59 12.85
CA ILE A 402 -2.81 16.47 11.97
C ILE A 402 -3.75 15.30 12.26
N THR A 403 -4.37 14.78 11.22
CA THR A 403 -5.27 13.63 11.27
C THR A 403 -4.62 12.35 10.73
N SER A 404 -3.70 12.48 9.79
CA SER A 404 -2.89 11.40 9.24
C SER A 404 -1.60 11.96 8.64
N GLY A 405 -0.57 11.11 8.49
CA GLY A 405 0.68 11.51 7.86
C GLY A 405 1.35 10.34 7.15
N TRP A 406 2.25 10.63 6.21
CA TRP A 406 3.01 9.63 5.45
C TRP A 406 4.49 9.95 5.44
N ASN A 407 5.31 8.91 5.28
CA ASN A 407 6.77 8.93 5.24
C ASN A 407 7.45 9.48 6.49
N ALA A 408 6.69 9.75 7.57
CA ALA A 408 7.19 10.14 8.88
C ALA A 408 6.18 9.81 9.99
N ALA A 409 6.66 9.65 11.22
CA ALA A 409 5.82 9.61 12.40
C ALA A 409 5.72 11.02 13.00
N TYR A 410 4.50 11.54 13.14
CA TYR A 410 4.23 12.90 13.62
C TYR A 410 3.76 12.88 15.08
N SER A 411 4.38 13.68 15.94
CA SER A 411 3.99 13.81 17.36
C SER A 411 4.47 15.15 17.94
N PRO A 412 3.62 15.85 18.70
CA PRO A 412 2.16 15.70 18.82
C PRO A 412 1.44 16.04 17.51
N SER A 413 0.11 15.88 17.47
CA SER A 413 -0.70 16.18 16.27
C SER A 413 -1.01 17.67 16.07
N SER A 414 -0.67 18.55 17.01
CA SER A 414 -0.92 20.01 16.95
C SER A 414 0.18 20.79 17.66
N GLY A 415 0.27 22.09 17.39
CA GLY A 415 1.30 22.95 17.95
C GLY A 415 2.68 22.67 17.37
N GLN A 416 3.71 22.57 18.21
CA GLN A 416 5.04 22.18 17.76
C GLN A 416 5.10 20.67 17.53
N VAL A 417 5.28 20.28 16.27
CA VAL A 417 5.28 18.89 15.81
C VAL A 417 6.71 18.44 15.53
N THR A 418 7.02 17.22 15.90
CA THR A 418 8.22 16.50 15.49
C THR A 418 7.83 15.41 14.49
N ALA A 419 8.31 15.50 13.26
CA ALA A 419 8.26 14.43 12.28
C ALA A 419 9.56 13.62 12.36
N ARG A 420 9.46 12.31 12.63
CA ARG A 420 10.62 11.39 12.69
C ARG A 420 10.63 10.49 11.48
N ASN A 421 11.82 10.16 10.99
CA ASN A 421 11.98 9.26 9.86
C ASN A 421 11.29 7.91 10.09
N ALA A 422 10.79 7.33 9.02
CA ALA A 422 10.51 5.91 8.94
C ALA A 422 11.82 5.12 8.71
N SER A 423 11.80 3.82 8.98
CA SER A 423 13.00 2.98 8.84
C SER A 423 13.60 3.00 7.43
N TYR A 424 12.76 3.12 6.40
CA TYR A 424 13.15 3.08 4.99
C TYR A 424 13.69 4.40 4.43
N ASN A 425 13.49 5.53 5.10
CA ASN A 425 13.93 6.86 4.65
C ASN A 425 14.83 7.57 5.66
N ALA A 426 15.47 6.80 6.56
CA ALA A 426 16.32 7.35 7.59
C ALA A 426 17.61 8.01 7.06
N ALA A 427 18.04 7.65 5.86
CA ALA A 427 19.25 8.19 5.25
C ALA A 427 18.93 9.21 4.16
N ILE A 428 19.52 10.42 4.26
CA ILE A 428 19.47 11.45 3.22
C ILE A 428 20.90 11.74 2.79
N PRO A 429 21.33 11.25 1.61
CA PRO A 429 22.69 11.50 1.13
C PRO A 429 22.93 12.99 0.83
N PRO A 430 24.17 13.46 0.72
CA PRO A 430 24.48 14.82 0.31
C PRO A 430 23.81 15.17 -1.03
N GLY A 431 23.09 16.30 -1.08
CA GLY A 431 22.28 16.71 -2.22
C GLY A 431 20.99 15.92 -2.42
N GLY A 432 20.76 14.85 -1.65
CA GLY A 432 19.54 14.04 -1.72
C GLY A 432 18.35 14.70 -1.04
N SER A 433 17.15 14.26 -1.41
CA SER A 433 15.88 14.74 -0.83
C SER A 433 14.97 13.59 -0.47
N ILE A 434 14.09 13.83 0.51
CA ILE A 434 12.98 12.96 0.87
C ILE A 434 11.70 13.76 0.94
N ASP A 435 10.59 13.13 0.58
CA ASP A 435 9.25 13.72 0.66
C ASP A 435 8.48 13.09 1.81
N ILE A 436 7.89 13.95 2.65
CA ILE A 436 6.99 13.58 3.73
C ILE A 436 5.73 14.44 3.64
N GLY A 437 4.68 14.09 4.34
CA GLY A 437 3.51 14.97 4.36
C GLY A 437 2.44 14.50 5.34
N PHE A 438 1.40 15.32 5.48
CA PHE A 438 0.30 15.03 6.37
C PHE A 438 -1.01 15.65 5.89
N GLN A 439 -2.11 15.10 6.36
CA GLN A 439 -3.41 15.74 6.35
C GLN A 439 -3.68 16.36 7.71
N ALA A 440 -4.30 17.54 7.72
CA ALA A 440 -4.72 18.20 8.93
C ALA A 440 -6.12 18.80 8.77
N ASN A 441 -6.90 18.81 9.85
CA ASN A 441 -8.08 19.65 9.96
C ASN A 441 -7.66 21.07 10.33
N HIS A 442 -8.45 22.07 9.94
CA HIS A 442 -8.24 23.48 10.31
C HIS A 442 -9.55 24.21 10.60
N ALA A 443 -9.47 25.27 11.40
CA ALA A 443 -10.58 26.17 11.72
C ALA A 443 -10.48 27.51 10.92
N GLY A 444 -10.19 27.40 9.61
CA GLY A 444 -10.06 28.55 8.72
C GLY A 444 -8.60 28.99 8.43
N ASN A 445 -7.60 28.53 9.20
CA ASN A 445 -6.20 28.85 8.93
C ASN A 445 -5.55 27.76 8.06
N THR A 446 -5.22 28.10 6.83
CA THR A 446 -4.60 27.21 5.82
C THR A 446 -3.13 27.56 5.55
N ALA A 447 -2.51 28.38 6.38
CA ALA A 447 -1.10 28.75 6.23
C ALA A 447 -0.19 27.52 6.41
N LYS A 448 0.99 27.55 5.80
CA LYS A 448 2.04 26.55 6.00
C LYS A 448 2.99 26.96 7.13
N PRO A 449 3.70 26.01 7.77
CA PRO A 449 4.79 26.32 8.70
C PRO A 449 5.88 27.15 8.01
N THR A 450 6.45 28.09 8.75
CA THR A 450 7.44 29.06 8.21
C THR A 450 8.87 28.79 8.67
N SER A 451 9.07 27.84 9.59
CA SER A 451 10.38 27.50 10.11
C SER A 451 10.48 26.01 10.39
N PHE A 452 11.65 25.44 10.09
CA PHE A 452 11.95 24.03 10.28
C PHE A 452 13.34 23.85 10.85
N THR A 453 13.50 22.84 11.74
CA THR A 453 14.83 22.40 12.20
C THR A 453 14.98 20.90 11.93
N LEU A 454 16.10 20.51 11.33
CA LEU A 454 16.47 19.11 11.09
C LEU A 454 17.55 18.71 12.08
N ASN A 455 17.27 17.73 12.95
CA ASN A 455 18.17 17.30 14.03
C ASN A 455 18.68 18.47 14.88
N GLY A 456 17.84 19.48 15.14
CA GLY A 456 18.18 20.67 15.92
C GLY A 456 18.86 21.80 15.13
N ALA A 457 19.28 21.58 13.89
CA ALA A 457 19.85 22.61 13.01
C ALA A 457 18.75 23.30 12.17
N ALA A 458 18.77 24.62 12.07
CA ALA A 458 17.79 25.38 11.30
C ALA A 458 17.95 25.10 9.80
N CYS A 459 16.83 24.85 9.10
CA CYS A 459 16.78 24.66 7.65
C CYS A 459 16.41 25.98 6.94
N THR A 460 16.91 26.17 5.72
CA THR A 460 16.37 27.18 4.83
C THR A 460 14.99 26.75 4.32
N VAL A 461 14.06 27.71 4.19
CA VAL A 461 12.71 27.50 3.66
C VAL A 461 12.65 28.02 2.23
N ALA A 462 12.09 27.20 1.29
CA ALA A 462 11.96 27.55 -0.13
C ALA A 462 10.51 27.47 -0.60
#